data_13880dd76655400c105a3ceb47eff56b
#
_entry.id   13880dd76655400c105a3ceb47eff56b
#
_cell.length_a   1.000
_cell.length_b   1.000
_cell.length_c   1.000
_cell.angle_alpha   90.00
_cell.angle_beta   90.00
_cell.angle_gamma   90.00
#
_symmetry.space_group_name_H-M   'P 1'
#
loop_
_entity.id
_entity.type
_entity.pdbx_description
1 polymer ?
#
loop_
_entity_poly.entity_id
_entity_poly.type
_entity_poly.pdbx_seq_one_letter_code
_entity_poly.pdbx_strand_id
1 'polypeptide(L)'
;MANVFEVLERDHQEVKRLMDELEERPRGGADEQERMRQRKNQVRQLIIEESKHEAVEEEYFWPAVRDLVPQGKELAEHAIKQEQQAKYVLNDLIDYEPGVARFEEMLGDFINDAREHIAYEEEQVWPELRLVISPERAMELGTKIQKAKRLAPTRPHPHTPPRPGLLKAAGPFVGAADRIRDLVAARTRH
;
A
#
# COMPACT_ATOMS: atom_id res chain seq x y z
N MET A 1 3.16 -6.87 21.82
CA MET A 1 2.25 -6.35 20.78
C MET A 1 2.92 -5.13 20.18
N ALA A 2 2.90 -4.97 18.90
CA ALA A 2 3.53 -3.83 18.23
C ALA A 2 2.62 -2.60 18.28
N ASN A 3 3.20 -1.40 18.46
CA ASN A 3 2.47 -0.15 18.36
C ASN A 3 2.24 0.23 16.88
N VAL A 4 1.47 1.29 16.63
CA VAL A 4 1.12 1.71 15.28
C VAL A 4 2.34 1.97 14.41
N PHE A 5 3.35 2.66 14.93
CA PHE A 5 4.55 3.01 14.17
C PHE A 5 5.39 1.77 13.82
N GLU A 6 5.53 0.81 14.73
CA GLU A 6 6.23 -0.46 14.46
C GLU A 6 5.50 -1.35 13.45
N VAL A 7 4.18 -1.19 13.33
CA VAL A 7 3.38 -1.92 12.33
C VAL A 7 3.58 -1.30 10.96
N LEU A 8 3.39 0.02 10.85
CA LEU A 8 3.54 0.74 9.59
C LEU A 8 4.99 0.74 9.09
N GLU A 9 5.98 0.88 9.98
CA GLU A 9 7.40 0.79 9.62
C GLU A 9 7.74 -0.54 8.93
N ARG A 10 7.20 -1.67 9.42
CA ARG A 10 7.39 -2.98 8.76
C ARG A 10 6.75 -3.04 7.39
N ASP A 11 5.60 -2.38 7.22
CA ASP A 11 4.94 -2.30 5.93
C ASP A 11 5.77 -1.46 4.95
N HIS A 12 6.27 -0.29 5.39
CA HIS A 12 7.18 0.54 4.61
C HIS A 12 8.47 -0.19 4.21
N GLN A 13 9.07 -0.94 5.15
CA GLN A 13 10.26 -1.74 4.86
C GLN A 13 10.01 -2.80 3.79
N GLU A 14 8.85 -3.48 3.84
CA GLU A 14 8.49 -4.47 2.84
C GLU A 14 8.22 -3.82 1.47
N VAL A 15 7.53 -2.69 1.42
CA VAL A 15 7.30 -1.93 0.19
C VAL A 15 8.62 -1.42 -0.39
N LYS A 16 9.48 -0.80 0.42
CA LYS A 16 10.82 -0.35 -0.01
C LYS A 16 11.63 -1.51 -0.60
N ARG A 17 11.63 -2.68 0.06
CA ARG A 17 12.30 -3.89 -0.46
C ARG A 17 11.77 -4.33 -1.83
N LEU A 18 10.45 -4.34 -2.00
CA LEU A 18 9.82 -4.70 -3.28
C LEU A 18 10.15 -3.70 -4.39
N MET A 19 10.19 -2.40 -4.07
CA MET A 19 10.59 -1.37 -5.02
C MET A 19 12.06 -1.52 -5.42
N ASP A 20 12.96 -1.77 -4.47
CA ASP A 20 14.39 -1.98 -4.75
C ASP A 20 14.59 -3.21 -5.65
N GLU A 21 13.90 -4.33 -5.38
CA GLU A 21 13.92 -5.52 -6.25
C GLU A 21 13.41 -5.26 -7.67
N LEU A 22 12.42 -4.35 -7.82
CA LEU A 22 11.89 -3.97 -9.12
C LEU A 22 12.81 -3.03 -9.91
N GLU A 23 13.63 -2.22 -9.24
CA GLU A 23 14.66 -1.40 -9.88
C GLU A 23 15.90 -2.20 -10.27
N GLU A 24 16.20 -3.27 -9.53
CA GLU A 24 17.27 -4.19 -9.91
C GLU A 24 16.90 -4.94 -11.19
N ARG A 25 17.70 -4.77 -12.24
CA ARG A 25 17.52 -5.58 -13.45
C ARG A 25 17.84 -7.03 -13.13
N PRO A 26 17.00 -7.99 -13.56
CA PRO A 26 17.26 -9.41 -13.36
C PRO A 26 18.65 -9.79 -13.85
N ARG A 27 19.51 -10.27 -12.97
CA ARG A 27 20.86 -10.77 -13.30
C ARG A 27 20.75 -12.25 -13.61
N GLY A 28 21.11 -12.66 -14.84
CA GLY A 28 21.37 -14.06 -15.18
C GLY A 28 20.41 -14.72 -16.15
N GLY A 29 20.78 -15.89 -16.64
CA GLY A 29 20.38 -16.70 -17.78
C GLY A 29 18.93 -17.20 -17.89
N ALA A 30 17.95 -16.61 -17.24
CA ALA A 30 16.54 -16.90 -17.52
C ALA A 30 16.17 -16.36 -18.91
N ASP A 31 15.29 -17.07 -19.63
CA ASP A 31 14.76 -16.56 -20.89
C ASP A 31 13.90 -15.30 -20.67
N GLU A 32 13.59 -14.60 -21.75
CA GLU A 32 12.85 -13.34 -21.67
C GLU A 32 11.45 -13.52 -21.08
N GLN A 33 10.78 -14.61 -21.40
CA GLN A 33 9.43 -14.91 -20.90
C GLN A 33 9.45 -15.13 -19.38
N GLU A 34 10.43 -15.84 -18.87
CA GLU A 34 10.59 -16.06 -17.43
C GLU A 34 10.87 -14.75 -16.69
N ARG A 35 11.73 -13.87 -17.23
CA ARG A 35 11.99 -12.55 -16.65
C ARG A 35 10.73 -11.69 -16.59
N MET A 36 9.93 -11.66 -17.67
CA MET A 36 8.67 -10.93 -17.71
C MET A 36 7.66 -11.47 -16.69
N ARG A 37 7.58 -12.79 -16.56
CA ARG A 37 6.71 -13.44 -15.57
C ARG A 37 7.11 -13.09 -14.13
N GLN A 38 8.41 -13.14 -13.83
CA GLN A 38 8.95 -12.78 -12.51
C GLN A 38 8.65 -11.31 -12.21
N ARG A 39 8.91 -10.40 -13.14
CA ARG A 39 8.62 -8.97 -12.98
C ARG A 39 7.14 -8.71 -12.74
N LYS A 40 6.25 -9.37 -13.48
CA LYS A 40 4.80 -9.28 -13.27
C LYS A 40 4.38 -9.76 -11.89
N ASN A 41 4.99 -10.81 -11.38
CA ASN A 41 4.72 -11.31 -10.03
C ASN A 41 5.23 -10.34 -8.95
N GLN A 42 6.39 -9.72 -9.13
CA GLN A 42 6.94 -8.72 -8.21
C GLN A 42 6.05 -7.48 -8.15
N VAL A 43 5.63 -6.92 -9.32
CA VAL A 43 4.70 -5.78 -9.37
C VAL A 43 3.35 -6.14 -8.72
N ARG A 44 2.85 -7.35 -8.96
CA ARG A 44 1.63 -7.82 -8.29
C ARG A 44 1.78 -7.87 -6.77
N GLN A 45 2.92 -8.30 -6.27
CA GLN A 45 3.18 -8.32 -4.83
C GLN A 45 3.23 -6.91 -4.26
N LEU A 46 3.88 -5.97 -4.95
CA LEU A 46 3.87 -4.55 -4.59
C LEU A 46 2.44 -4.00 -4.53
N ILE A 47 1.62 -4.24 -5.56
CA ILE A 47 0.20 -3.82 -5.59
C ILE A 47 -0.57 -4.37 -4.38
N ILE A 48 -0.34 -5.63 -4.01
CA ILE A 48 -1.01 -6.26 -2.87
C ILE A 48 -0.63 -5.58 -1.56
N GLU A 49 0.66 -5.35 -1.31
CA GLU A 49 1.11 -4.77 -0.05
C GLU A 49 0.71 -3.30 0.06
N GLU A 50 0.83 -2.51 -1.00
CA GLU A 50 0.35 -1.13 -1.05
C GLU A 50 -1.17 -1.03 -0.82
N SER A 51 -1.96 -1.83 -1.53
CA SER A 51 -3.42 -1.79 -1.37
C SER A 51 -3.88 -2.13 0.05
N LYS A 52 -3.18 -3.04 0.74
CA LYS A 52 -3.47 -3.36 2.15
C LYS A 52 -3.03 -2.25 3.08
N HIS A 53 -1.87 -1.64 2.82
CA HIS A 53 -1.29 -0.59 3.61
C HIS A 53 -2.19 0.65 3.58
N GLU A 54 -2.46 1.20 2.40
CA GLU A 54 -3.35 2.33 2.22
C GLU A 54 -4.74 2.11 2.83
N ALA A 55 -5.33 0.93 2.65
CA ALA A 55 -6.67 0.64 3.18
C ALA A 55 -6.73 0.69 4.71
N VAL A 56 -5.69 0.25 5.42
CA VAL A 56 -5.67 0.31 6.89
C VAL A 56 -5.32 1.69 7.40
N GLU A 57 -4.58 2.49 6.64
CA GLU A 57 -4.30 3.89 6.99
C GLU A 57 -5.53 4.76 6.84
N GLU A 58 -6.25 4.65 5.74
CA GLU A 58 -7.53 5.35 5.57
C GLU A 58 -8.56 5.02 6.65
N GLU A 59 -8.57 3.78 7.12
CA GLU A 59 -9.55 3.34 8.12
C GLU A 59 -9.16 3.70 9.55
N TYR A 60 -7.85 3.72 9.89
CA TYR A 60 -7.39 3.81 11.26
C TYR A 60 -6.35 4.89 11.51
N PHE A 61 -5.36 5.02 10.65
CA PHE A 61 -4.21 5.90 10.88
C PHE A 61 -4.57 7.37 10.63
N TRP A 62 -5.08 7.70 9.46
CA TRP A 62 -5.47 9.08 9.13
C TRP A 62 -6.57 9.65 10.02
N PRO A 63 -7.59 8.89 10.45
CA PRO A 63 -8.51 9.37 11.48
C PRO A 63 -7.81 9.72 12.79
N ALA A 64 -6.84 8.91 13.25
CA ALA A 64 -6.10 9.21 14.47
C ALA A 64 -5.21 10.46 14.32
N VAL A 65 -4.56 10.65 13.18
CA VAL A 65 -3.79 11.87 12.87
C VAL A 65 -4.70 13.10 12.90
N ARG A 66 -5.86 13.05 12.23
CA ARG A 66 -6.83 14.15 12.20
C ARG A 66 -7.36 14.54 13.59
N ASP A 67 -7.56 13.54 14.44
CA ASP A 67 -8.18 13.75 15.76
C ASP A 67 -7.17 14.22 16.80
N LEU A 68 -5.91 13.82 16.71
CA LEU A 68 -4.91 14.01 17.76
C LEU A 68 -3.90 15.13 17.45
N VAL A 69 -3.51 15.27 16.20
CA VAL A 69 -2.46 16.22 15.78
C VAL A 69 -3.08 17.60 15.51
N PRO A 70 -2.53 18.70 16.02
CA PRO A 70 -3.08 20.05 15.82
C PRO A 70 -3.32 20.44 14.36
N GLN A 71 -2.44 20.05 13.43
CA GLN A 71 -2.55 20.24 11.98
C GLN A 71 -2.89 18.93 11.25
N GLY A 72 -3.47 17.96 11.98
CA GLY A 72 -3.70 16.60 11.49
C GLY A 72 -4.65 16.51 10.31
N LYS A 73 -5.55 17.47 10.15
CA LYS A 73 -6.45 17.53 9.00
C LYS A 73 -5.69 17.78 7.72
N GLU A 74 -4.84 18.80 7.70
CA GLU A 74 -4.03 19.18 6.55
C GLU A 74 -3.02 18.08 6.20
N LEU A 75 -2.36 17.51 7.21
CA LEU A 75 -1.41 16.40 7.02
C LEU A 75 -2.09 15.18 6.38
N ALA A 76 -3.24 14.76 6.93
CA ALA A 76 -3.98 13.62 6.41
C ALA A 76 -4.59 13.88 5.01
N GLU A 77 -5.07 15.09 4.73
CA GLU A 77 -5.60 15.43 3.40
C GLU A 77 -4.51 15.39 2.32
N HIS A 78 -3.29 15.82 2.66
CA HIS A 78 -2.15 15.74 1.75
C HIS A 78 -1.81 14.30 1.42
N ALA A 79 -1.61 13.45 2.44
CA ALA A 79 -1.27 12.04 2.26
C ALA A 79 -2.34 11.26 1.51
N ILE A 80 -3.61 11.39 1.89
CA ILE A 80 -4.73 10.71 1.22
C ILE A 80 -4.83 11.10 -0.25
N LYS A 81 -4.46 12.33 -0.62
CA LYS A 81 -4.40 12.72 -2.02
C LYS A 81 -3.29 11.98 -2.77
N GLN A 82 -2.12 11.77 -2.15
CA GLN A 82 -1.04 10.97 -2.73
C GLN A 82 -1.46 9.51 -2.89
N GLU A 83 -2.02 8.88 -1.84
CA GLU A 83 -2.57 7.52 -1.90
C GLU A 83 -3.63 7.35 -2.99
N GLN A 84 -4.53 8.33 -3.12
CA GLN A 84 -5.56 8.28 -4.17
C GLN A 84 -4.94 8.31 -5.57
N GLN A 85 -3.87 9.07 -5.79
CA GLN A 85 -3.13 9.08 -7.05
C GLN A 85 -2.44 7.73 -7.28
N ALA A 86 -1.79 7.19 -6.25
CA ALA A 86 -1.15 5.88 -6.28
C ALA A 86 -2.13 4.76 -6.69
N LYS A 87 -3.36 4.75 -6.15
CA LYS A 87 -4.40 3.77 -6.52
C LYS A 87 -4.72 3.77 -8.02
N TYR A 88 -4.77 4.92 -8.66
CA TYR A 88 -4.98 4.97 -10.11
C TYR A 88 -3.81 4.36 -10.87
N VAL A 89 -2.57 4.69 -10.51
CA VAL A 89 -1.38 4.15 -11.16
C VAL A 89 -1.28 2.64 -10.93
N LEU A 90 -1.48 2.15 -9.70
CA LEU A 90 -1.48 0.73 -9.39
C LEU A 90 -2.58 -0.05 -10.13
N ASN A 91 -3.76 0.55 -10.28
CA ASN A 91 -4.84 -0.05 -11.06
C ASN A 91 -4.48 -0.19 -12.54
N ASP A 92 -3.88 0.85 -13.11
CA ASP A 92 -3.44 0.82 -14.50
C ASP A 92 -2.31 -0.19 -14.73
N LEU A 93 -1.35 -0.31 -13.79
CA LEU A 93 -0.27 -1.31 -13.85
C LEU A 93 -0.77 -2.76 -13.91
N ILE A 94 -1.98 -3.05 -13.42
CA ILE A 94 -2.58 -4.40 -13.52
C ILE A 94 -2.85 -4.78 -14.98
N ASP A 95 -3.22 -3.80 -15.81
CA ASP A 95 -3.69 -4.02 -17.17
C ASP A 95 -2.55 -4.00 -18.21
N TYR A 96 -1.36 -3.50 -17.84
CA TYR A 96 -0.21 -3.46 -18.73
C TYR A 96 0.71 -4.67 -18.56
N GLU A 97 1.40 -5.06 -19.63
CA GLU A 97 2.40 -6.11 -19.59
C GLU A 97 3.81 -5.52 -19.33
N PRO A 98 4.62 -6.17 -18.47
CA PRO A 98 6.02 -5.78 -18.26
C PRO A 98 6.81 -5.74 -19.57
N GLY A 99 7.78 -4.82 -19.64
CA GLY A 99 8.62 -4.64 -20.84
C GLY A 99 8.05 -3.69 -21.89
N VAL A 100 6.78 -3.31 -21.77
CA VAL A 100 6.22 -2.20 -22.56
C VAL A 100 6.73 -0.90 -21.97
N ALA A 101 7.20 0.03 -22.80
CA ALA A 101 7.78 1.31 -22.33
C ALA A 101 6.85 2.06 -21.37
N ARG A 102 5.55 2.07 -21.64
CA ARG A 102 4.55 2.72 -20.78
C ARG A 102 4.44 2.07 -19.41
N PHE A 103 4.53 0.74 -19.32
CA PHE A 103 4.53 0.03 -18.04
C PHE A 103 5.74 0.42 -17.19
N GLU A 104 6.93 0.43 -17.80
CA GLU A 104 8.18 0.75 -17.10
C GLU A 104 8.21 2.23 -16.65
N GLU A 105 7.71 3.14 -17.47
CA GLU A 105 7.55 4.56 -17.12
C GLU A 105 6.62 4.72 -15.90
N MET A 106 5.42 4.15 -15.96
CA MET A 106 4.43 4.22 -14.86
C MET A 106 4.95 3.58 -13.57
N LEU A 107 5.66 2.46 -13.67
CA LEU A 107 6.25 1.80 -12.52
C LEU A 107 7.36 2.66 -11.90
N GLY A 108 8.21 3.29 -12.72
CA GLY A 108 9.25 4.19 -12.26
C GLY A 108 8.69 5.42 -11.55
N ASP A 109 7.68 6.05 -12.14
CA ASP A 109 6.98 7.19 -11.55
C ASP A 109 6.33 6.80 -10.21
N PHE A 110 5.63 5.65 -10.18
CA PHE A 110 5.03 5.13 -8.95
C PHE A 110 6.06 4.91 -7.84
N ILE A 111 7.22 4.30 -8.16
CA ILE A 111 8.28 4.05 -7.16
C ILE A 111 8.80 5.35 -6.55
N ASN A 112 8.98 6.39 -7.36
CA ASN A 112 9.39 7.70 -6.88
C ASN A 112 8.34 8.32 -5.96
N ASP A 113 7.07 8.36 -6.40
CA ASP A 113 5.96 8.92 -5.64
C ASP A 113 5.73 8.17 -4.32
N ALA A 114 5.82 6.84 -4.31
CA ALA A 114 5.69 6.02 -3.12
C ALA A 114 6.81 6.26 -2.11
N ARG A 115 8.06 6.44 -2.57
CA ARG A 115 9.17 6.83 -1.69
C ARG A 115 8.98 8.21 -1.07
N GLU A 116 8.50 9.18 -1.84
CA GLU A 116 8.19 10.52 -1.33
C GLU A 116 7.05 10.47 -0.31
N HIS A 117 6.03 9.68 -0.56
CA HIS A 117 4.92 9.47 0.37
C HIS A 117 5.38 8.85 1.69
N ILE A 118 6.15 7.76 1.63
CA ILE A 118 6.72 7.11 2.82
C ILE A 118 7.62 8.08 3.60
N ALA A 119 8.46 8.85 2.92
CA ALA A 119 9.32 9.85 3.56
C ALA A 119 8.47 10.95 4.23
N TYR A 120 7.40 11.42 3.58
CA TYR A 120 6.48 12.38 4.16
C TYR A 120 5.86 11.88 5.48
N GLU A 121 5.44 10.63 5.53
CA GLU A 121 4.87 10.05 6.74
C GLU A 121 5.93 9.90 7.85
N GLU A 122 7.05 9.28 7.54
CA GLU A 122 8.11 8.98 8.50
C GLU A 122 8.74 10.24 9.08
N GLU A 123 8.90 11.30 8.27
CA GLU A 123 9.63 12.52 8.64
C GLU A 123 8.73 13.66 9.10
N GLN A 124 7.48 13.73 8.64
CA GLN A 124 6.60 14.85 8.95
C GLN A 124 5.38 14.46 9.80
N VAL A 125 4.74 13.33 9.50
CA VAL A 125 3.49 12.93 10.18
C VAL A 125 3.76 12.19 11.48
N TRP A 126 4.62 11.17 11.45
CA TRP A 126 4.89 10.35 12.63
C TRP A 126 5.50 11.12 13.81
N PRO A 127 6.44 12.05 13.61
CA PRO A 127 6.96 12.85 14.72
C PRO A 127 5.84 13.61 15.44
N GLU A 128 4.96 14.26 14.70
CA GLU A 128 3.85 15.03 15.27
C GLU A 128 2.87 14.14 16.04
N LEU A 129 2.50 12.98 15.47
CA LEU A 129 1.62 12.04 16.15
C LEU A 129 2.28 11.44 17.41
N ARG A 130 3.59 11.14 17.38
CA ARG A 130 4.35 10.63 18.54
C ARG A 130 4.35 11.58 19.72
N LEU A 131 4.29 12.90 19.50
CA LEU A 131 4.24 13.90 20.56
C LEU A 131 2.92 13.90 21.34
N VAL A 132 1.84 13.45 20.71
CA VAL A 132 0.47 13.63 21.26
C VAL A 132 -0.27 12.32 21.55
N ILE A 133 0.14 11.20 20.97
CA ILE A 133 -0.51 9.90 21.19
C ILE A 133 0.01 9.24 22.47
N SER A 134 -0.88 8.70 23.32
CA SER A 134 -0.44 7.91 24.46
C SER A 134 0.11 6.52 24.03
N PRO A 135 1.03 5.93 24.79
CA PRO A 135 1.54 4.58 24.51
C PRO A 135 0.43 3.54 24.37
N GLU A 136 -0.58 3.59 25.22
CA GLU A 136 -1.73 2.67 25.23
C GLU A 136 -2.53 2.80 23.93
N ARG A 137 -2.78 4.05 23.51
CA ARG A 137 -3.52 4.34 22.27
C ARG A 137 -2.74 3.90 21.04
N ALA A 138 -1.42 4.11 21.02
CA ALA A 138 -0.55 3.66 19.94
C ALA A 138 -0.53 2.12 19.82
N MET A 139 -0.52 1.40 20.95
CA MET A 139 -0.61 -0.07 20.98
C MET A 139 -1.98 -0.58 20.51
N GLU A 140 -3.06 0.07 20.96
CA GLU A 140 -4.42 -0.26 20.53
C GLU A 140 -4.56 -0.10 19.01
N LEU A 141 -4.08 1.02 18.48
CA LEU A 141 -4.13 1.34 17.06
C LEU A 141 -3.35 0.33 16.23
N GLY A 142 -2.11 0.01 16.63
CA GLY A 142 -1.30 -1.03 15.97
C GLY A 142 -1.99 -2.40 15.95
N THR A 143 -2.65 -2.77 17.05
CA THR A 143 -3.43 -4.02 17.12
C THR A 143 -4.61 -4.03 16.16
N LYS A 144 -5.34 -2.89 16.03
CA LYS A 144 -6.46 -2.74 15.08
C LYS A 144 -5.97 -2.87 13.65
N ILE A 145 -4.91 -2.17 13.28
CA ILE A 145 -4.30 -2.19 11.94
C ILE A 145 -3.87 -3.61 11.58
N GLN A 146 -3.12 -4.31 12.45
CA GLN A 146 -2.68 -5.69 12.18
C GLN A 146 -3.85 -6.66 11.93
N LYS A 147 -4.95 -6.52 12.68
CA LYS A 147 -6.14 -7.36 12.48
C LYS A 147 -6.84 -7.03 11.18
N ALA A 148 -7.00 -5.75 10.88
CA ALA A 148 -7.69 -5.28 9.67
C ALA A 148 -6.92 -5.64 8.39
N LYS A 149 -5.58 -5.56 8.42
CA LYS A 149 -4.71 -5.91 7.28
C LYS A 149 -4.93 -7.34 6.76
N ARG A 150 -5.35 -8.27 7.61
CA ARG A 150 -5.67 -9.66 7.20
C ARG A 150 -6.89 -9.75 6.28
N LEU A 151 -7.79 -8.79 6.36
CA LEU A 151 -9.04 -8.73 5.62
C LEU A 151 -9.06 -7.60 4.59
N ALA A 152 -8.04 -6.78 4.55
CA ALA A 152 -7.91 -5.65 3.64
C ALA A 152 -7.92 -6.10 2.17
N PRO A 153 -8.38 -5.25 1.25
CA PRO A 153 -8.30 -5.47 -0.19
C PRO A 153 -6.87 -5.78 -0.63
N THR A 154 -6.72 -6.60 -1.66
CA THR A 154 -5.44 -6.93 -2.28
C THR A 154 -5.27 -6.27 -3.66
N ARG A 155 -6.21 -5.39 -4.02
CA ARG A 155 -6.20 -4.60 -5.24
C ARG A 155 -6.55 -3.15 -4.94
N PRO A 156 -6.03 -2.20 -5.72
CA PRO A 156 -6.45 -0.81 -5.61
C PRO A 156 -7.91 -0.67 -6.02
N HIS A 157 -8.61 0.20 -5.32
CA HIS A 157 -10.02 0.53 -5.59
C HIS A 157 -10.14 2.06 -5.76
N PRO A 158 -9.62 2.65 -6.87
CA PRO A 158 -9.50 4.10 -7.03
C PRO A 158 -10.84 4.85 -7.05
N HIS A 159 -11.94 4.15 -7.33
CA HIS A 159 -13.29 4.75 -7.32
C HIS A 159 -13.99 4.64 -5.97
N THR A 160 -13.34 4.04 -4.97
CA THR A 160 -13.87 3.93 -3.62
C THR A 160 -13.41 5.14 -2.81
N PRO A 161 -14.33 5.97 -2.28
CA PRO A 161 -13.92 7.14 -1.49
C PRO A 161 -13.15 6.72 -0.24
N PRO A 162 -12.10 7.46 0.15
CA PRO A 162 -11.34 7.23 1.38
C PRO A 162 -12.19 7.65 2.60
N ARG A 163 -13.07 6.77 3.07
CA ARG A 163 -13.98 7.03 4.20
C ARG A 163 -13.75 6.03 5.32
N PRO A 164 -13.48 6.50 6.55
CA PRO A 164 -13.44 5.63 7.72
C PRO A 164 -14.74 4.84 7.88
N GLY A 165 -14.62 3.57 8.23
CA GLY A 165 -15.76 2.66 8.36
C GLY A 165 -16.04 1.81 7.12
N LEU A 166 -15.50 2.17 5.97
CA LEU A 166 -15.73 1.43 4.72
C LEU A 166 -15.03 0.08 4.73
N LEU A 167 -13.79 0.03 5.21
CA LEU A 167 -13.07 -1.23 5.38
C LEU A 167 -13.77 -2.17 6.37
N LYS A 168 -14.33 -1.63 7.45
CA LYS A 168 -15.12 -2.43 8.42
C LYS A 168 -16.39 -3.00 7.81
N ALA A 169 -17.08 -2.19 6.98
CA ALA A 169 -18.37 -2.57 6.41
C ALA A 169 -18.23 -3.50 5.18
N ALA A 170 -17.34 -3.17 4.26
CA ALA A 170 -17.21 -3.83 2.96
C ALA A 170 -15.89 -4.59 2.78
N GLY A 171 -14.84 -4.25 3.53
CA GLY A 171 -13.49 -4.80 3.38
C GLY A 171 -13.41 -6.32 3.37
N PRO A 172 -14.09 -7.07 4.26
CA PRO A 172 -14.07 -8.53 4.23
C PRO A 172 -14.61 -9.13 2.93
N PHE A 173 -15.63 -8.52 2.35
CA PHE A 173 -16.24 -8.99 1.08
C PHE A 173 -15.38 -8.60 -0.12
N VAL A 174 -14.88 -7.37 -0.16
CA VAL A 174 -13.98 -6.88 -1.21
C VAL A 174 -12.67 -7.65 -1.19
N GLY A 175 -12.03 -7.77 -0.03
CA GLY A 175 -10.81 -8.53 0.12
C GLY A 175 -10.95 -10.02 -0.21
N ALA A 176 -12.10 -10.63 0.06
CA ALA A 176 -12.37 -12.02 -0.35
C ALA A 176 -12.54 -12.13 -1.88
N ALA A 177 -13.26 -11.19 -2.51
CA ALA A 177 -13.41 -11.14 -3.96
C ALA A 177 -12.07 -10.93 -4.67
N ASP A 178 -11.24 -10.03 -4.17
CA ASP A 178 -9.90 -9.78 -4.71
C ASP A 178 -9.02 -11.04 -4.63
N ARG A 179 -9.01 -11.72 -3.48
CA ARG A 179 -8.24 -12.98 -3.31
C ARG A 179 -8.69 -14.08 -4.24
N ILE A 180 -10.01 -14.21 -4.49
CA ILE A 180 -10.54 -15.16 -5.46
C ILE A 180 -10.05 -14.81 -6.87
N ARG A 181 -10.12 -13.54 -7.27
CA ARG A 181 -9.59 -13.08 -8.57
C ARG A 181 -8.09 -13.35 -8.70
N ASP A 182 -7.35 -13.15 -7.62
CA ASP A 182 -5.90 -13.41 -7.58
C ASP A 182 -5.58 -14.90 -7.74
N LEU A 183 -6.36 -15.78 -7.10
CA LEU A 183 -6.21 -17.24 -7.25
C LEU A 183 -6.57 -17.73 -8.66
N VAL A 184 -7.64 -17.19 -9.25
CA VAL A 184 -8.03 -17.52 -10.64
C VAL A 184 -6.95 -17.06 -11.61
N ALA A 185 -6.47 -15.82 -11.48
CA ALA A 185 -5.40 -15.28 -12.33
C ALA A 185 -4.07 -16.06 -12.21
N ALA A 186 -3.80 -16.68 -11.06
CA ALA A 186 -2.65 -17.57 -10.89
C ALA A 186 -2.84 -18.92 -11.58
N ARG A 187 -4.07 -19.47 -11.62
CA ARG A 187 -4.38 -20.79 -12.23
C ARG A 187 -4.46 -20.77 -13.75
N THR A 188 -4.89 -19.68 -14.35
CA THR A 188 -5.03 -19.56 -15.82
C THR A 188 -3.71 -19.41 -16.56
N ARG A 189 -2.58 -19.44 -15.84
CA ARG A 189 -1.22 -19.22 -16.37
C ARG A 189 -0.32 -20.47 -16.31
N HIS A 190 -0.92 -21.64 -16.01
CA HIS A 190 -0.33 -22.96 -16.16
C HIS A 190 -0.94 -23.67 -17.37
#